data_10ba6f2ff6a43e7c1d75931aedacd125
#
_entry.id   10ba6f2ff6a43e7c1d75931aedacd125
#
_cell.length_a   1.000
_cell.length_b   1.000
_cell.length_c   1.000
_cell.angle_alpha   90.00
_cell.angle_beta   90.00
_cell.angle_gamma   90.00
#
_symmetry.space_group_name_H-M   'P 1'
#
loop_
_entity.id
_entity.type
_entity.pdbx_description
1 polymer ?
#
loop_
_entity_poly.entity_id
_entity_poly.type
_entity_poly.pdbx_seq_one_letter_code
_entity_poly.pdbx_strand_id
1 'polypeptide(L)'
;MGAVSEAFLALPGLLLVLMLTAIVPDNPAMLYIGISLVLWVEYFRLTRAMARPLLMSPAVEASRLLGFGPAYVLRRHLWPELAPMILTVAAYGAASAIMAIAALGFVSVGVRPPTPELGSMMIELLPYYQEAPHALLQPIAVIFLMVLALQLIGGKDKP
;
A
#
# COMPACT_ATOMS: atom_id res chain seq x y z
N MET A 1 -18.92 -10.19 -4.65
CA MET A 1 -17.76 -9.39 -4.21
C MET A 1 -16.90 -8.88 -5.38
N GLY A 2 -16.89 -9.52 -6.56
CA GLY A 2 -16.13 -9.03 -7.73
C GLY A 2 -16.61 -7.69 -8.28
N ALA A 3 -17.93 -7.50 -8.42
CA ALA A 3 -18.51 -6.28 -9.01
C ALA A 3 -18.20 -5.00 -8.21
N VAL A 4 -18.15 -5.08 -6.87
CA VAL A 4 -17.83 -3.93 -6.03
C VAL A 4 -16.35 -3.55 -6.18
N SER A 5 -15.44 -4.54 -6.20
CA SER A 5 -14.01 -4.28 -6.42
C SER A 5 -13.73 -3.76 -7.84
N GLU A 6 -14.50 -4.18 -8.84
CA GLU A 6 -14.38 -3.69 -10.22
C GLU A 6 -14.87 -2.24 -10.36
N ALA A 7 -15.93 -1.86 -9.64
CA ALA A 7 -16.41 -0.48 -9.61
C ALA A 7 -15.39 0.49 -8.99
N PHE A 8 -14.71 0.07 -7.90
CA PHE A 8 -13.64 0.87 -7.29
C PHE A 8 -12.38 1.01 -8.18
N LEU A 9 -12.13 0.03 -9.05
CA LEU A 9 -11.00 0.07 -9.99
C LEU A 9 -11.27 0.88 -11.27
N ALA A 10 -12.53 1.17 -11.55
CA ALA A 10 -12.89 2.05 -12.68
C ALA A 10 -12.51 3.52 -12.39
N LEU A 11 -12.36 3.89 -11.12
CA LEU A 11 -11.86 5.21 -10.72
C LEU A 11 -10.34 5.16 -10.51
N PRO A 12 -9.57 6.12 -11.04
CA PRO A 12 -8.17 6.26 -10.68
C PRO A 12 -8.05 6.41 -9.15
N GLY A 13 -7.26 5.53 -8.51
CA GLY A 13 -7.17 5.46 -7.04
C GLY A 13 -6.93 6.81 -6.37
N LEU A 14 -6.08 7.66 -6.97
CA LEU A 14 -5.84 9.03 -6.50
C LEU A 14 -7.10 9.91 -6.52
N LEU A 15 -7.99 9.76 -7.52
CA LEU A 15 -9.24 10.53 -7.55
C LEU A 15 -10.16 10.15 -6.41
N LEU A 16 -10.23 8.86 -6.05
CA LEU A 16 -11.03 8.41 -4.91
C LEU A 16 -10.49 9.01 -3.60
N VAL A 17 -9.18 9.04 -3.42
CA VAL A 17 -8.55 9.68 -2.26
C VAL A 17 -8.85 11.17 -2.23
N LEU A 18 -8.71 11.87 -3.35
CA LEU A 18 -9.04 13.30 -3.47
C LEU A 18 -10.50 13.59 -3.17
N MET A 19 -11.43 12.78 -3.67
CA MET A 19 -12.86 12.94 -3.37
C MET A 19 -13.15 12.78 -1.87
N LEU A 20 -12.56 11.76 -1.22
CA LEU A 20 -12.75 11.54 0.21
C LEU A 20 -12.17 12.69 1.06
N THR A 21 -11.00 13.18 0.71
CA THR A 21 -10.39 14.33 1.41
C THR A 21 -11.16 15.64 1.16
N ALA A 22 -11.83 15.77 0.02
CA ALA A 22 -12.65 16.94 -0.27
C ALA A 22 -13.99 16.96 0.53
N ILE A 23 -14.53 15.78 0.89
CA ILE A 23 -15.76 15.71 1.68
C ILE A 23 -15.55 16.23 3.11
N VAL A 24 -14.40 15.93 3.71
CA VAL A 24 -14.05 16.41 5.06
C VAL A 24 -12.66 17.02 4.99
N PRO A 25 -12.57 18.31 4.66
CA PRO A 25 -11.29 19.03 4.61
C PRO A 25 -10.58 18.99 5.96
N ASP A 26 -9.27 19.01 5.92
CA ASP A 26 -8.39 19.07 7.09
C ASP A 26 -8.47 17.87 8.05
N ASN A 27 -9.07 16.76 7.61
CA ASN A 27 -9.12 15.54 8.39
C ASN A 27 -8.16 14.47 7.80
N PRO A 28 -7.01 14.23 8.42
CA PRO A 28 -6.03 13.25 7.94
C PRO A 28 -6.58 11.82 7.91
N ALA A 29 -7.60 11.51 8.71
CA ALA A 29 -8.22 10.19 8.71
C ALA A 29 -8.86 9.85 7.34
N MET A 30 -9.44 10.84 6.65
CA MET A 30 -10.03 10.63 5.32
C MET A 30 -8.98 10.28 4.28
N LEU A 31 -7.79 10.87 4.37
CA LEU A 31 -6.65 10.53 3.55
C LEU A 31 -6.22 9.07 3.77
N TYR A 32 -6.04 8.66 5.02
CA TYR A 32 -5.65 7.29 5.37
C TYR A 32 -6.70 6.25 4.97
N ILE A 33 -7.98 6.55 5.18
CA ILE A 33 -9.09 5.69 4.75
C ILE A 33 -9.09 5.54 3.23
N GLY A 34 -8.94 6.64 2.49
CA GLY A 34 -8.93 6.63 1.03
C GLY A 34 -7.80 5.76 0.47
N ILE A 35 -6.56 5.96 0.97
CA ILE A 35 -5.40 5.16 0.55
C ILE A 35 -5.60 3.69 0.94
N SER A 36 -6.11 3.42 2.15
CA SER A 36 -6.36 2.06 2.62
C SER A 36 -7.40 1.33 1.76
N LEU A 37 -8.46 2.02 1.32
CA LEU A 37 -9.47 1.46 0.44
C LEU A 37 -8.92 1.11 -0.95
N VAL A 38 -8.05 1.96 -1.50
CA VAL A 38 -7.39 1.68 -2.78
C VAL A 38 -6.48 0.46 -2.67
N LEU A 39 -5.61 0.45 -1.67
CA LEU A 39 -4.67 -0.64 -1.45
C LEU A 39 -5.37 -1.96 -1.10
N TRP A 40 -6.46 -1.92 -0.32
CA TRP A 40 -7.20 -3.14 0.06
C TRP A 40 -7.72 -3.91 -1.15
N VAL A 41 -8.25 -3.21 -2.16
CA VAL A 41 -8.75 -3.86 -3.37
C VAL A 41 -7.62 -4.56 -4.13
N GLU A 42 -6.47 -3.91 -4.23
CA GLU A 42 -5.28 -4.47 -4.88
C GLU A 42 -4.79 -5.72 -4.13
N TYR A 43 -4.62 -5.64 -2.81
CA TYR A 43 -4.22 -6.75 -1.97
C TYR A 43 -5.17 -7.94 -2.05
N PHE A 44 -6.48 -7.68 -2.00
CA PHE A 44 -7.49 -8.72 -2.10
C PHE A 44 -7.38 -9.49 -3.41
N ARG A 45 -7.25 -8.77 -4.52
CA ARG A 45 -7.11 -9.39 -5.86
C ARG A 45 -5.84 -10.22 -5.97
N LEU A 46 -4.73 -9.67 -5.53
CA LEU A 46 -3.43 -10.33 -5.59
C LEU A 46 -3.43 -11.62 -4.75
N THR A 47 -3.83 -11.51 -3.49
CA THR A 47 -3.91 -12.66 -2.58
C THR A 47 -4.85 -13.74 -3.12
N ARG A 48 -6.00 -13.34 -3.69
CA ARG A 48 -6.94 -14.27 -4.31
C ARG A 48 -6.33 -14.98 -5.53
N ALA A 49 -5.60 -14.24 -6.37
CA ALA A 49 -4.95 -14.81 -7.54
C ALA A 49 -3.88 -15.85 -7.16
N MET A 50 -3.13 -15.58 -6.10
CA MET A 50 -2.10 -16.48 -5.57
C MET A 50 -2.70 -17.70 -4.85
N ALA A 51 -3.79 -17.52 -4.10
CA ALA A 51 -4.41 -18.60 -3.34
C ALA A 51 -5.14 -19.63 -4.23
N ARG A 52 -5.68 -19.21 -5.38
CA ARG A 52 -6.44 -20.11 -6.27
C ARG A 52 -5.67 -21.34 -6.74
N PRO A 53 -4.46 -21.23 -7.33
CA PRO A 53 -3.70 -22.40 -7.76
C PRO A 53 -3.29 -23.29 -6.58
N LEU A 54 -2.98 -22.71 -5.42
CA LEU A 54 -2.63 -23.47 -4.22
C LEU A 54 -3.82 -24.31 -3.71
N LEU A 55 -5.04 -23.74 -3.75
CA LEU A 55 -6.26 -24.47 -3.37
C LEU A 55 -6.60 -25.63 -4.29
N MET A 56 -6.12 -25.62 -5.53
CA MET A 56 -6.29 -26.67 -6.54
C MET A 56 -5.09 -27.64 -6.56
N SER A 57 -4.13 -27.50 -5.66
CA SER A 57 -2.96 -28.36 -5.62
C SER A 57 -3.32 -29.78 -5.16
N PRO A 58 -2.63 -30.82 -5.67
CA PRO A 58 -2.86 -32.21 -5.26
C PRO A 58 -2.69 -32.45 -3.75
N ALA A 59 -1.81 -31.69 -3.11
CA ALA A 59 -1.57 -31.77 -1.67
C ALA A 59 -2.78 -31.31 -0.85
N VAL A 60 -3.49 -30.27 -1.30
CA VAL A 60 -4.72 -29.78 -0.68
C VAL A 60 -5.85 -30.77 -0.93
N GLU A 61 -5.94 -31.34 -2.13
CA GLU A 61 -6.96 -32.33 -2.47
C GLU A 61 -6.79 -33.62 -1.64
N ALA A 62 -5.57 -34.15 -1.52
CA ALA A 62 -5.26 -35.30 -0.67
C ALA A 62 -5.62 -35.03 0.81
N SER A 63 -5.32 -33.84 1.32
CA SER A 63 -5.67 -33.47 2.69
C SER A 63 -7.19 -33.43 2.91
N ARG A 64 -7.95 -32.96 1.94
CA ARG A 64 -9.42 -32.95 2.01
C ARG A 64 -10.02 -34.36 1.96
N LEU A 65 -9.46 -35.24 1.12
CA LEU A 65 -9.86 -36.66 1.05
C LEU A 65 -9.60 -37.39 2.37
N LEU A 66 -8.54 -37.03 3.08
CA LEU A 66 -8.21 -37.58 4.41
C LEU A 66 -9.10 -36.97 5.54
N GLY A 67 -10.06 -36.08 5.21
CA GLY A 67 -10.98 -35.48 6.17
C GLY A 67 -10.44 -34.27 6.94
N PHE A 68 -9.28 -33.71 6.55
CA PHE A 68 -8.78 -32.50 7.19
C PHE A 68 -9.64 -31.28 6.86
N GLY A 69 -9.96 -30.51 7.90
CA GLY A 69 -10.78 -29.31 7.78
C GLY A 69 -10.09 -28.11 7.12
N PRO A 70 -10.86 -27.07 6.74
CA PRO A 70 -10.33 -25.88 6.04
C PRO A 70 -9.26 -25.13 6.83
N ALA A 71 -9.33 -25.13 8.15
CA ALA A 71 -8.32 -24.51 9.02
C ALA A 71 -6.95 -25.19 8.89
N TYR A 72 -6.92 -26.52 8.77
CA TYR A 72 -5.69 -27.27 8.54
C TYR A 72 -5.09 -26.94 7.17
N VAL A 73 -5.92 -26.94 6.13
CA VAL A 73 -5.50 -26.58 4.76
C VAL A 73 -4.90 -25.18 4.72
N LEU A 74 -5.58 -24.23 5.37
CA LEU A 74 -5.08 -22.85 5.45
C LEU A 74 -3.71 -22.78 6.12
N ARG A 75 -3.58 -23.38 7.31
CA ARG A 75 -2.37 -23.25 8.13
C ARG A 75 -1.20 -24.05 7.59
N ARG A 76 -1.44 -25.23 7.00
CA ARG A 76 -0.39 -26.17 6.57
C ARG A 76 0.05 -26.00 5.12
N HIS A 77 -0.90 -25.65 4.24
CA HIS A 77 -0.64 -25.58 2.81
C HIS A 77 -0.65 -24.14 2.26
N LEU A 78 -1.63 -23.32 2.65
CA LEU A 78 -1.74 -21.99 2.09
C LEU A 78 -0.82 -20.96 2.79
N TRP A 79 -0.88 -20.92 4.12
CA TRP A 79 -0.18 -19.86 4.88
C TRP A 79 1.34 -19.84 4.65
N PRO A 80 2.06 -20.97 4.65
CA PRO A 80 3.50 -20.96 4.42
C PRO A 80 3.89 -20.41 3.04
N GLU A 81 3.07 -20.67 2.02
CA GLU A 81 3.29 -20.21 0.65
C GLU A 81 2.85 -18.75 0.44
N LEU A 82 1.73 -18.35 1.08
CA LEU A 82 1.18 -17.02 0.91
C LEU A 82 1.89 -15.97 1.79
N ALA A 83 2.36 -16.33 2.98
CA ALA A 83 2.92 -15.37 3.93
C ALA A 83 4.11 -14.58 3.37
N PRO A 84 5.15 -15.18 2.77
CA PRO A 84 6.25 -14.42 2.17
C PRO A 84 5.78 -13.51 1.05
N MET A 85 4.87 -13.99 0.20
CA MET A 85 4.29 -13.18 -0.88
C MET A 85 3.47 -12.00 -0.37
N ILE A 86 2.66 -12.20 0.69
CA ILE A 86 1.89 -11.14 1.34
C ILE A 86 2.84 -10.10 1.96
N LEU A 87 3.94 -10.52 2.58
CA LEU A 87 4.94 -9.60 3.13
C LEU A 87 5.59 -8.75 2.04
N THR A 88 5.95 -9.36 0.92
CA THR A 88 6.49 -8.65 -0.25
C THR A 88 5.50 -7.59 -0.74
N VAL A 89 4.25 -7.98 -0.95
CA VAL A 89 3.19 -7.07 -1.42
C VAL A 89 2.92 -5.97 -0.39
N ALA A 90 2.94 -6.30 0.91
CA ALA A 90 2.77 -5.32 1.98
C ALA A 90 3.90 -4.28 2.00
N ALA A 91 5.15 -4.69 1.78
CA ALA A 91 6.29 -3.78 1.70
C ALA A 91 6.17 -2.82 0.50
N TYR A 92 5.81 -3.33 -0.67
CA TYR A 92 5.57 -2.49 -1.86
C TYR A 92 4.37 -1.54 -1.67
N GLY A 93 3.30 -2.01 -1.05
CA GLY A 93 2.14 -1.17 -0.79
C GLY A 93 2.40 -0.10 0.26
N ALA A 94 3.20 -0.39 1.29
CA ALA A 94 3.65 0.63 2.23
C ALA A 94 4.50 1.71 1.52
N ALA A 95 5.40 1.31 0.63
CA ALA A 95 6.17 2.25 -0.19
C ALA A 95 5.26 3.10 -1.08
N SER A 96 4.26 2.48 -1.74
CA SER A 96 3.27 3.19 -2.57
C SER A 96 2.42 4.16 -1.75
N ALA A 97 2.03 3.78 -0.51
CA ALA A 97 1.29 4.66 0.39
C ALA A 97 2.10 5.90 0.79
N ILE A 98 3.39 5.72 1.15
CA ILE A 98 4.30 6.82 1.46
C ILE A 98 4.40 7.79 0.28
N MET A 99 4.61 7.26 -0.93
CA MET A 99 4.69 8.07 -2.14
C MET A 99 3.38 8.81 -2.43
N ALA A 100 2.23 8.16 -2.25
CA ALA A 100 0.93 8.78 -2.46
C ALA A 100 0.67 9.91 -1.45
N ILE A 101 0.98 9.71 -0.16
CA ILE A 101 0.83 10.75 0.87
C ILE A 101 1.75 11.93 0.56
N ALA A 102 3.02 11.68 0.25
CA ALA A 102 3.97 12.73 -0.08
C ALA A 102 3.57 13.51 -1.35
N ALA A 103 3.06 12.82 -2.38
CA ALA A 103 2.57 13.47 -3.60
C ALA A 103 1.34 14.34 -3.34
N LEU A 104 0.40 13.88 -2.51
CA LEU A 104 -0.78 14.66 -2.12
C LEU A 104 -0.39 15.86 -1.24
N GLY A 105 0.53 15.66 -0.31
CA GLY A 105 1.11 16.74 0.51
C GLY A 105 1.80 17.80 -0.34
N PHE A 106 2.55 17.38 -1.36
CA PHE A 106 3.18 18.29 -2.33
C PHE A 106 2.18 19.11 -3.15
N VAL A 107 0.97 18.63 -3.37
CA VAL A 107 -0.12 19.41 -4.03
C VAL A 107 -0.98 20.16 -3.00
N SER A 108 -0.53 20.24 -1.75
CA SER A 108 -1.25 20.88 -0.63
C SER A 108 -2.63 20.26 -0.34
N VAL A 109 -2.78 18.97 -0.67
CA VAL A 109 -3.97 18.17 -0.38
C VAL A 109 -3.61 17.13 0.66
N GLY A 110 -4.30 17.14 1.81
CA GLY A 110 -4.10 16.14 2.85
C GLY A 110 -3.78 16.75 4.21
N VAL A 111 -2.67 16.34 4.79
CA VAL A 111 -2.26 16.79 6.13
C VAL A 111 -1.73 18.22 6.04
N ARG A 112 -2.31 19.13 6.85
CA ARG A 112 -1.89 20.53 6.88
C ARG A 112 -1.07 20.86 8.13
N PRO A 113 -0.25 21.93 8.08
CA PRO A 113 0.40 22.43 9.26
C PRO A 113 -0.60 22.67 10.42
N PRO A 114 -0.24 22.43 11.69
CA PRO A 114 1.11 22.23 12.19
C PRO A 114 1.64 20.78 12.13
N THR A 115 0.88 19.84 11.57
CA THR A 115 1.32 18.44 11.49
C THR A 115 2.40 18.30 10.41
N PRO A 116 3.64 17.88 10.77
CA PRO A 116 4.72 17.75 9.82
C PRO A 116 4.46 16.58 8.86
N GLU A 117 4.57 16.85 7.56
CA GLU A 117 4.45 15.86 6.49
C GLU A 117 5.52 16.17 5.44
N LEU A 118 6.20 15.12 4.94
CA LEU A 118 7.38 15.27 4.09
C LEU A 118 7.06 15.95 2.75
N GLY A 119 5.88 15.72 2.18
CA GLY A 119 5.45 16.35 0.93
C GLY A 119 5.15 17.85 1.10
N SER A 120 4.46 18.24 2.17
CA SER A 120 4.20 19.65 2.49
C SER A 120 5.48 20.40 2.83
N MET A 121 6.42 19.77 3.54
CA MET A 121 7.74 20.31 3.82
C MET A 121 8.51 20.66 2.53
N MET A 122 8.36 19.85 1.47
CA MET A 122 9.01 20.14 0.19
C MET A 122 8.50 21.46 -0.42
N ILE A 123 7.20 21.74 -0.29
CA ILE A 123 6.64 23.02 -0.76
C ILE A 123 7.11 24.19 0.09
N GLU A 124 7.10 24.04 1.41
CA GLU A 124 7.56 25.08 2.33
C GLU A 124 9.03 25.46 2.11
N LEU A 125 9.86 24.49 1.73
CA LEU A 125 11.28 24.68 1.46
C LEU A 125 11.58 25.13 0.01
N LEU A 126 10.61 25.00 -0.90
CA LEU A 126 10.80 25.34 -2.31
C LEU A 126 11.24 26.81 -2.56
N PRO A 127 10.74 27.84 -1.84
CA PRO A 127 11.19 29.21 -2.01
C PRO A 127 12.68 29.41 -1.68
N TYR A 128 13.23 28.58 -0.80
CA TYR A 128 14.62 28.65 -0.32
C TYR A 128 15.61 27.86 -1.17
N TYR A 129 15.14 27.28 -2.28
CA TYR A 129 15.95 26.34 -3.07
C TYR A 129 17.23 26.98 -3.63
N GLN A 130 17.23 28.31 -3.90
CA GLN A 130 18.44 29.02 -4.40
C GLN A 130 19.43 29.34 -3.28
N GLU A 131 18.97 29.59 -2.06
CA GLU A 131 19.80 29.97 -0.93
C GLU A 131 20.32 28.75 -0.16
N ALA A 132 19.47 27.72 -0.03
CA ALA A 132 19.75 26.52 0.76
C ALA A 132 19.24 25.24 0.07
N PRO A 133 19.79 24.81 -1.08
CA PRO A 133 19.29 23.64 -1.81
C PRO A 133 19.35 22.35 -0.99
N HIS A 134 20.28 22.27 -0.04
CA HIS A 134 20.41 21.12 0.85
C HIS A 134 19.18 20.94 1.78
N ALA A 135 18.48 22.01 2.11
CA ALA A 135 17.27 21.93 2.94
C ALA A 135 16.14 21.16 2.21
N LEU A 136 15.95 21.44 0.92
CA LEU A 136 14.98 20.74 0.09
C LEU A 136 15.35 19.28 -0.13
N LEU A 137 16.63 18.95 -0.19
CA LEU A 137 17.09 17.56 -0.35
C LEU A 137 16.79 16.68 0.86
N GLN A 138 16.62 17.24 2.06
CA GLN A 138 16.35 16.45 3.28
C GLN A 138 15.06 15.64 3.21
N PRO A 139 13.87 16.22 2.98
CA PRO A 139 12.63 15.44 2.90
C PRO A 139 12.65 14.46 1.71
N ILE A 140 13.27 14.83 0.59
CA ILE A 140 13.42 13.95 -0.57
C ILE A 140 14.28 12.73 -0.21
N ALA A 141 15.42 12.93 0.45
CA ALA A 141 16.30 11.85 0.86
C ALA A 141 15.63 10.91 1.87
N VAL A 142 14.84 11.45 2.80
CA VAL A 142 14.09 10.63 3.77
C VAL A 142 13.07 9.76 3.05
N ILE A 143 12.26 10.31 2.16
CA ILE A 143 11.28 9.54 1.36
C ILE A 143 12.00 8.46 0.55
N PHE A 144 13.08 8.84 -0.14
CA PHE A 144 13.87 7.89 -0.94
C PHE A 144 14.39 6.72 -0.10
N LEU A 145 15.00 7.02 1.06
CA LEU A 145 15.54 5.98 1.95
C LEU A 145 14.44 5.08 2.52
N MET A 146 13.29 5.65 2.91
CA MET A 146 12.15 4.86 3.41
C MET A 146 11.61 3.91 2.34
N VAL A 147 11.40 4.42 1.13
CA VAL A 147 10.90 3.63 0.00
C VAL A 147 11.92 2.55 -0.40
N LEU A 148 13.21 2.91 -0.46
CA LEU A 148 14.29 1.97 -0.76
C LEU A 148 14.38 0.86 0.29
N ALA A 149 14.31 1.19 1.57
CA ALA A 149 14.34 0.22 2.66
C ALA A 149 13.17 -0.78 2.56
N LEU A 150 11.96 -0.28 2.30
CA LEU A 150 10.77 -1.14 2.13
C LEU A 150 10.89 -2.04 0.90
N GLN A 151 11.41 -1.54 -0.21
CA GLN A 151 11.64 -2.33 -1.42
C GLN A 151 12.71 -3.41 -1.23
N LEU A 152 13.77 -3.11 -0.48
CA LEU A 152 14.81 -4.09 -0.16
C LEU A 152 14.27 -5.19 0.75
N ILE A 153 13.39 -4.86 1.70
CA ILE A 153 12.72 -5.84 2.56
C ILE A 153 11.81 -6.74 1.71
N GLY A 154 10.98 -6.15 0.86
CA GLY A 154 10.08 -6.90 -0.02
C GLY A 154 10.80 -7.68 -1.12
N GLY A 155 12.00 -7.28 -1.52
CA GLY A 155 12.78 -7.94 -2.56
C GLY A 155 13.60 -9.15 -2.09
N LYS A 156 13.79 -9.34 -0.78
CA LYS A 156 14.60 -10.43 -0.22
C LYS A 156 13.99 -11.82 -0.38
N ASP A 157 12.70 -11.92 -0.56
CA ASP A 157 11.97 -13.19 -0.64
C ASP A 157 11.74 -13.69 -2.07
N LYS A 158 12.55 -13.22 -3.04
CA LYS A 158 12.57 -13.85 -4.38
C LYS A 158 13.49 -15.06 -4.33
N PRO A 159 12.95 -16.28 -4.60
CA PRO A 159 13.76 -17.49 -4.78
C PRO A 159 14.67 -17.39 -5.99
#